data_6a259135b5dd0e5dbb7b0a71c7321515
#
_entry.id   6a259135b5dd0e5dbb7b0a71c7321515
#
_cell.length_a   1.000
_cell.length_b   1.000
_cell.length_c   1.000
_cell.angle_alpha   90.00
_cell.angle_beta   90.00
_cell.angle_gamma   90.00
#
_symmetry.space_group_name_H-M   'P 1'
#
loop_
_entity.id
_entity.type
_entity.pdbx_description
1 polymer ?
#
loop_
_entity_poly.entity_id
_entity_poly.type
_entity_poly.pdbx_seq_one_letter_code
_entity_poly.pdbx_strand_id
1 'polypeptide(L)'
;MAIDEMEKKLRPPEVALKPYPPKVITLASGEKMVVREARREEVGVLLGTIAPLIGVTADFYDIVAARVYAEILGWYRYRVANEFVLVGAINGVIAGIVNSRHVDDKLGMSLHTIAIKRGLRVGAQLFAAKMEHHMEILGEEEVYIVAESPIGFKRWMIEYQLEDRSHLYPQVRHELGGVPTYVLTRKLWDEVKAVKCTGTRPVPEEDLKSAEKLKMPSEYPQIPGFKR
;
A
#
# COMPACT_ATOMS: atom_id res chain seq x y z
N MET A 1 -26.26 27.32 -4.30
CA MET A 1 -25.38 26.47 -3.49
C MET A 1 -23.99 26.60 -4.06
N ALA A 2 -22.99 26.94 -3.24
CA ALA A 2 -21.59 27.01 -3.69
C ALA A 2 -21.09 25.61 -4.09
N ILE A 3 -20.16 25.55 -5.05
CA ILE A 3 -19.55 24.28 -5.52
C ILE A 3 -18.98 23.49 -4.34
N ASP A 4 -18.30 24.16 -3.40
CA ASP A 4 -17.73 23.53 -2.21
C ASP A 4 -18.77 22.87 -1.30
N GLU A 5 -19.98 23.43 -1.18
CA GLU A 5 -21.04 22.84 -0.38
C GLU A 5 -21.66 21.62 -1.07
N MET A 6 -21.76 21.65 -2.40
CA MET A 6 -22.19 20.48 -3.18
C MET A 6 -21.14 19.38 -3.09
N GLU A 7 -19.88 19.73 -3.21
CA GLU A 7 -18.79 18.78 -3.11
C GLU A 7 -18.77 18.06 -1.76
N LYS A 8 -18.96 18.79 -0.66
CA LYS A 8 -19.06 18.17 0.69
C LYS A 8 -20.20 17.17 0.78
N LYS A 9 -21.34 17.43 0.13
CA LYS A 9 -22.49 16.49 0.12
C LYS A 9 -22.23 15.22 -0.68
N LEU A 10 -21.31 15.27 -1.64
CA LEU A 10 -20.94 14.12 -2.48
C LEU A 10 -19.84 13.25 -1.87
N ARG A 11 -19.24 13.69 -0.74
CA ARG A 11 -18.23 12.90 -0.06
C ARG A 11 -18.87 11.77 0.73
N PRO A 12 -18.31 10.56 0.70
CA PRO A 12 -18.74 9.51 1.60
C PRO A 12 -18.52 9.93 3.07
N PRO A 13 -19.25 9.35 4.02
CA PRO A 13 -18.97 9.56 5.44
C PRO A 13 -17.53 9.21 5.75
N GLU A 14 -16.85 10.07 6.51
CA GLU A 14 -15.48 9.79 6.95
C GLU A 14 -15.53 8.83 8.15
N VAL A 15 -14.73 7.78 8.10
CA VAL A 15 -14.52 6.85 9.19
C VAL A 15 -13.12 7.04 9.74
N ALA A 16 -13.04 7.32 11.03
CA ALA A 16 -11.76 7.45 11.72
C ALA A 16 -11.14 6.05 11.91
N LEU A 17 -10.13 5.72 11.12
CA LEU A 17 -9.35 4.51 11.30
C LEU A 17 -8.31 4.70 12.40
N LYS A 18 -7.98 3.62 13.11
CA LYS A 18 -6.85 3.61 14.03
C LYS A 18 -5.57 3.84 13.22
N PRO A 19 -4.72 4.82 13.59
CA PRO A 19 -3.52 5.13 12.83
C PRO A 19 -2.50 3.99 12.90
N TYR A 20 -1.77 3.78 11.81
CA TYR A 20 -0.66 2.83 11.81
C TYR A 20 0.53 3.36 12.62
N PRO A 21 0.97 2.68 13.68
CA PRO A 21 2.13 3.11 14.45
C PRO A 21 3.40 2.95 13.61
N PRO A 22 4.22 4.01 13.45
CA PRO A 22 5.45 3.92 12.66
C PRO A 22 6.36 2.79 13.12
N LYS A 23 7.08 2.17 12.19
CA LYS A 23 8.15 1.23 12.48
C LYS A 23 9.37 1.47 11.59
N VAL A 24 10.54 1.01 12.04
CA VAL A 24 11.76 1.00 11.25
C VAL A 24 12.11 -0.43 10.85
N ILE A 25 12.48 -0.61 9.59
CA ILE A 25 12.87 -1.90 9.02
C ILE A 25 14.28 -1.77 8.50
N THR A 26 15.20 -2.61 8.98
CA THR A 26 16.54 -2.73 8.40
C THR A 26 16.46 -3.62 7.15
N LEU A 27 16.78 -3.06 6.01
CA LEU A 27 16.80 -3.76 4.72
C LEU A 27 18.07 -4.61 4.58
N ALA A 28 18.08 -5.52 3.59
CA ALA A 28 19.25 -6.37 3.34
C ALA A 28 20.55 -5.59 3.00
N SER A 29 20.42 -4.35 2.55
CA SER A 29 21.53 -3.42 2.31
C SER A 29 22.12 -2.81 3.60
N GLY A 30 21.46 -3.00 4.75
CA GLY A 30 21.75 -2.30 5.99
C GLY A 30 21.07 -0.92 6.11
N GLU A 31 20.43 -0.44 5.05
CA GLU A 31 19.67 0.81 5.09
C GLU A 31 18.41 0.67 5.96
N LYS A 32 18.07 1.72 6.68
CA LYS A 32 16.85 1.79 7.48
C LYS A 32 15.71 2.40 6.67
N MET A 33 14.60 1.71 6.60
CA MET A 33 13.36 2.19 6.01
C MET A 33 12.34 2.44 7.12
N VAL A 34 11.90 3.67 7.26
CA VAL A 34 10.77 4.02 8.13
C VAL A 34 9.47 3.77 7.37
N VAL A 35 8.58 2.98 7.95
CA VAL A 35 7.23 2.78 7.43
C VAL A 35 6.26 3.50 8.34
N ARG A 36 5.45 4.39 7.76
CA ARG A 36 4.43 5.15 8.46
C ARG A 36 3.22 5.43 7.57
N GLU A 37 2.17 5.90 8.18
CA GLU A 37 1.02 6.42 7.45
C GLU A 37 1.38 7.71 6.71
N ALA A 38 0.90 7.85 5.49
CA ALA A 38 1.03 9.07 4.72
C ALA A 38 0.02 10.11 5.21
N ARG A 39 0.43 11.37 5.22
CA ARG A 39 -0.45 12.50 5.54
C ARG A 39 -1.06 13.06 4.27
N ARG A 40 -2.27 13.61 4.36
CA ARG A 40 -2.96 14.15 3.18
C ARG A 40 -2.21 15.30 2.52
N GLU A 41 -1.54 16.14 3.29
CA GLU A 41 -0.71 17.23 2.78
C GLU A 41 0.50 16.76 1.96
N GLU A 42 0.86 15.47 2.06
CA GLU A 42 1.94 14.86 1.28
C GLU A 42 1.50 14.39 -0.11
N VAL A 43 0.24 14.57 -0.48
CA VAL A 43 -0.32 14.10 -1.75
C VAL A 43 0.51 14.52 -2.97
N GLY A 44 1.02 15.73 -2.99
CA GLY A 44 1.84 16.23 -4.11
C GLY A 44 3.09 15.40 -4.35
N VAL A 45 3.81 15.04 -3.28
CA VAL A 45 5.02 14.21 -3.37
C VAL A 45 4.68 12.76 -3.69
N LEU A 46 3.56 12.23 -3.17
CA LEU A 46 3.10 10.88 -3.48
C LEU A 46 2.74 10.75 -4.97
N LEU A 47 1.88 11.62 -5.48
CA LEU A 47 1.47 11.61 -6.89
C LEU A 47 2.65 11.88 -7.83
N GLY A 48 3.54 12.83 -7.47
CA GLY A 48 4.76 13.09 -8.22
C GLY A 48 5.71 11.89 -8.29
N THR A 49 5.73 11.07 -7.23
CA THR A 49 6.52 9.82 -7.20
C THR A 49 5.92 8.74 -8.12
N ILE A 50 4.59 8.66 -8.20
CA ILE A 50 3.90 7.61 -8.96
C ILE A 50 3.79 7.97 -10.45
N ALA A 51 3.56 9.23 -10.78
CA ALA A 51 3.29 9.67 -12.15
C ALA A 51 4.29 9.18 -13.21
N PRO A 52 5.62 9.18 -12.97
CA PRO A 52 6.58 8.65 -13.94
C PRO A 52 6.44 7.17 -14.24
N LEU A 53 5.80 6.40 -13.35
CA LEU A 53 5.64 4.95 -13.51
C LEU A 53 4.47 4.59 -14.44
N ILE A 54 3.54 5.52 -14.71
CA ILE A 54 2.39 5.30 -15.61
C ILE A 54 2.85 4.99 -17.06
N GLY A 55 4.05 5.42 -17.45
CA GLY A 55 4.62 5.10 -18.75
C GLY A 55 5.41 3.78 -18.81
N VAL A 56 5.44 2.99 -17.73
CA VAL A 56 6.29 1.79 -17.63
C VAL A 56 5.46 0.53 -17.80
N THR A 57 5.52 -0.11 -18.97
CA THR A 57 4.71 -1.31 -19.27
C THR A 57 5.25 -2.59 -18.65
N ALA A 58 6.54 -2.63 -18.27
CA ALA A 58 7.14 -3.81 -17.64
C ALA A 58 6.49 -4.12 -16.30
N ASP A 59 6.23 -5.39 -16.03
CA ASP A 59 5.60 -5.88 -14.77
C ASP A 59 4.23 -5.22 -14.47
N PHE A 60 3.52 -4.72 -15.48
CA PHE A 60 2.24 -4.00 -15.34
C PHE A 60 2.33 -2.73 -14.48
N TYR A 61 3.51 -2.11 -14.42
CA TYR A 61 3.68 -0.87 -13.63
C TYR A 61 2.78 0.26 -14.12
N ASP A 62 2.54 0.38 -15.42
CA ASP A 62 1.65 1.36 -16.03
C ASP A 62 0.23 1.29 -15.46
N ILE A 63 -0.36 0.10 -15.47
CA ILE A 63 -1.72 -0.14 -14.95
C ILE A 63 -1.77 0.06 -13.45
N VAL A 64 -0.84 -0.54 -12.70
CA VAL A 64 -0.80 -0.42 -11.24
C VAL A 64 -0.55 1.04 -10.83
N ALA A 65 0.37 1.74 -11.48
CA ALA A 65 0.64 3.15 -11.18
C ALA A 65 -0.55 4.06 -11.48
N ALA A 66 -1.24 3.84 -12.62
CA ALA A 66 -2.44 4.62 -12.96
C ALA A 66 -3.55 4.43 -11.91
N ARG A 67 -3.76 3.20 -11.43
CA ARG A 67 -4.74 2.90 -10.38
C ARG A 67 -4.37 3.54 -9.06
N VAL A 68 -3.14 3.34 -8.58
CA VAL A 68 -2.65 3.95 -7.33
C VAL A 68 -2.74 5.48 -7.40
N TYR A 69 -2.41 6.07 -8.55
CA TYR A 69 -2.54 7.51 -8.74
C TYR A 69 -3.99 7.98 -8.55
N ALA A 70 -4.94 7.31 -9.20
CA ALA A 70 -6.37 7.62 -9.09
C ALA A 70 -6.90 7.42 -7.66
N GLU A 71 -6.50 6.33 -7.00
CA GLU A 71 -6.91 6.00 -5.63
C GLU A 71 -6.35 7.01 -4.62
N ILE A 72 -5.06 7.34 -4.68
CA ILE A 72 -4.47 8.36 -3.80
C ILE A 72 -5.11 9.74 -4.04
N LEU A 73 -5.43 10.07 -5.28
CA LEU A 73 -6.16 11.30 -5.59
C LEU A 73 -7.58 11.26 -4.99
N GLY A 74 -8.27 10.13 -5.09
CA GLY A 74 -9.58 9.90 -4.46
C GLY A 74 -9.51 9.99 -2.94
N TRP A 75 -8.52 9.36 -2.32
CA TRP A 75 -8.24 9.47 -0.89
C TRP A 75 -7.99 10.94 -0.47
N TYR A 76 -7.12 11.64 -1.17
CA TYR A 76 -6.84 13.05 -0.89
C TYR A 76 -8.08 13.94 -1.00
N ARG A 77 -8.92 13.70 -1.99
CA ARG A 77 -10.14 14.47 -2.25
C ARG A 77 -11.35 14.02 -1.41
N TYR A 78 -11.17 13.09 -0.47
CA TYR A 78 -12.28 12.52 0.32
C TYR A 78 -13.38 11.90 -0.55
N ARG A 79 -13.00 11.29 -1.69
CA ARG A 79 -13.93 10.62 -2.61
C ARG A 79 -14.10 9.14 -2.32
N VAL A 80 -13.24 8.59 -1.49
CA VAL A 80 -13.30 7.22 -0.98
C VAL A 80 -13.31 7.24 0.54
N ALA A 81 -14.11 6.35 1.12
CA ALA A 81 -14.14 6.14 2.56
C ALA A 81 -13.14 5.07 2.96
N ASN A 82 -12.67 5.14 4.19
CA ASN A 82 -11.97 4.05 4.87
C ASN A 82 -10.65 3.62 4.20
N GLU A 83 -10.07 4.45 3.34
CA GLU A 83 -8.79 4.16 2.71
C GLU A 83 -7.65 4.72 3.53
N PHE A 84 -6.58 3.95 3.64
CA PHE A 84 -5.32 4.38 4.23
C PHE A 84 -4.15 4.16 3.27
N VAL A 85 -3.13 4.97 3.42
CA VAL A 85 -1.92 4.93 2.60
C VAL A 85 -0.72 4.80 3.53
N LEU A 86 0.13 3.78 3.32
CA LEU A 86 1.41 3.69 4.02
C LEU A 86 2.55 4.00 3.05
N VAL A 87 3.57 4.66 3.56
CA VAL A 87 4.78 4.99 2.83
C VAL A 87 6.01 4.44 3.53
N GLY A 88 6.90 3.84 2.75
CA GLY A 88 8.24 3.48 3.20
C GLY A 88 9.24 4.52 2.70
N ALA A 89 9.98 5.13 3.62
CA ALA A 89 10.98 6.14 3.29
C ALA A 89 12.37 5.76 3.82
N ILE A 90 13.39 5.99 3.01
CA ILE A 90 14.80 5.80 3.35
C ILE A 90 15.45 7.18 3.30
N ASN A 91 15.93 7.68 4.44
CA ASN A 91 16.46 9.05 4.55
C ASN A 91 15.49 10.13 4.00
N GLY A 92 14.20 9.93 4.22
CA GLY A 92 13.14 10.80 3.74
C GLY A 92 12.75 10.60 2.27
N VAL A 93 13.51 9.83 1.50
CA VAL A 93 13.17 9.55 0.09
C VAL A 93 12.20 8.37 0.02
N ILE A 94 11.11 8.53 -0.72
CA ILE A 94 10.10 7.48 -0.89
C ILE A 94 10.71 6.26 -1.58
N ALA A 95 10.69 5.13 -0.89
CA ALA A 95 11.15 3.83 -1.38
C ALA A 95 9.99 2.96 -1.92
N GLY A 96 8.77 3.22 -1.45
CA GLY A 96 7.57 2.55 -1.92
C GLY A 96 6.31 3.08 -1.23
N ILE A 97 5.17 2.77 -1.82
CA ILE A 97 3.84 3.22 -1.39
C ILE A 97 2.90 2.03 -1.44
N VAL A 98 2.04 1.89 -0.46
CA VAL A 98 0.93 0.94 -0.46
C VAL A 98 -0.34 1.62 -0.01
N ASN A 99 -1.45 1.22 -0.60
CA ASN A 99 -2.78 1.65 -0.17
C ASN A 99 -3.70 0.46 0.03
N SER A 100 -4.71 0.68 0.83
CA SER A 100 -5.65 -0.36 1.23
C SER A 100 -6.92 0.27 1.80
N ARG A 101 -7.97 -0.52 1.93
CA ARG A 101 -9.26 -0.06 2.43
C ARG A 101 -9.76 -0.98 3.56
N HIS A 102 -10.23 -0.36 4.62
CA HIS A 102 -11.08 -1.01 5.60
C HIS A 102 -12.51 -1.09 5.04
N VAL A 103 -13.05 -2.29 4.90
CA VAL A 103 -14.40 -2.49 4.37
C VAL A 103 -15.42 -2.48 5.52
N ASP A 104 -15.18 -3.30 6.52
CA ASP A 104 -15.94 -3.39 7.76
C ASP A 104 -15.07 -3.98 8.89
N ASP A 105 -15.65 -4.21 10.05
CA ASP A 105 -14.94 -4.69 11.24
C ASP A 105 -14.26 -6.08 11.06
N LYS A 106 -14.58 -6.80 9.99
CA LYS A 106 -14.04 -8.13 9.70
C LYS A 106 -13.22 -8.20 8.44
N LEU A 107 -13.45 -7.28 7.52
CA LEU A 107 -12.94 -7.38 6.16
C LEU A 107 -12.12 -6.16 5.76
N GLY A 108 -10.90 -6.43 5.32
CA GLY A 108 -10.03 -5.49 4.62
C GLY A 108 -9.93 -5.80 3.13
N MET A 109 -9.51 -4.79 2.37
CA MET A 109 -9.26 -4.93 0.95
C MET A 109 -7.88 -4.35 0.61
N SER A 110 -6.96 -5.23 0.22
CA SER A 110 -5.65 -4.82 -0.25
C SER A 110 -5.76 -4.27 -1.66
N LEU A 111 -5.50 -2.99 -1.82
CA LEU A 111 -5.46 -2.36 -3.14
C LEU A 111 -4.10 -2.62 -3.79
N HIS A 112 -3.14 -1.71 -3.68
CA HIS A 112 -1.90 -1.84 -4.43
C HIS A 112 -0.64 -1.78 -3.56
N THR A 113 0.47 -2.19 -4.18
CA THR A 113 1.82 -2.09 -3.61
C THR A 113 2.78 -1.68 -4.72
N ILE A 114 3.34 -0.48 -4.62
CA ILE A 114 4.38 0.01 -5.55
C ILE A 114 5.70 0.12 -4.81
N ALA A 115 6.70 -0.64 -5.26
CA ALA A 115 8.08 -0.50 -4.81
C ALA A 115 8.86 0.37 -5.79
N ILE A 116 9.32 1.52 -5.32
CA ILE A 116 10.18 2.41 -6.12
C ILE A 116 11.62 1.91 -6.06
N LYS A 117 12.12 1.64 -4.86
CA LYS A 117 13.46 1.05 -4.67
C LYS A 117 13.38 -0.48 -4.78
N ARG A 118 13.91 -1.03 -5.87
CA ARG A 118 13.88 -2.48 -6.16
C ARG A 118 15.11 -3.20 -5.60
N GLY A 119 15.05 -4.52 -5.56
CA GLY A 119 16.16 -5.38 -5.14
C GLY A 119 16.29 -5.59 -3.63
N LEU A 120 15.69 -4.74 -2.80
CA LEU A 120 15.79 -4.76 -1.34
C LEU A 120 14.54 -5.29 -0.64
N ARG A 121 13.63 -5.92 -1.37
CA ARG A 121 12.34 -6.43 -0.86
C ARG A 121 11.42 -5.35 -0.26
N VAL A 122 11.59 -4.09 -0.63
CA VAL A 122 10.77 -2.97 -0.16
C VAL A 122 9.27 -3.26 -0.32
N GLY A 123 8.84 -3.71 -1.49
CA GLY A 123 7.44 -4.08 -1.74
C GLY A 123 6.93 -5.16 -0.80
N ALA A 124 7.73 -6.21 -0.53
CA ALA A 124 7.35 -7.27 0.38
C ALA A 124 7.20 -6.77 1.83
N GLN A 125 8.09 -5.88 2.27
CA GLN A 125 8.04 -5.29 3.60
C GLN A 125 6.84 -4.34 3.78
N LEU A 126 6.54 -3.54 2.76
CA LEU A 126 5.38 -2.66 2.78
C LEU A 126 4.07 -3.43 2.70
N PHE A 127 4.02 -4.51 1.91
CA PHE A 127 2.86 -5.40 1.91
C PHE A 127 2.64 -6.02 3.29
N ALA A 128 3.69 -6.53 3.93
CA ALA A 128 3.59 -7.07 5.29
C ALA A 128 3.12 -6.00 6.30
N ALA A 129 3.60 -4.76 6.20
CA ALA A 129 3.16 -3.65 7.04
C ALA A 129 1.67 -3.32 6.80
N LYS A 130 1.23 -3.37 5.55
CA LYS A 130 -0.18 -3.20 5.19
C LYS A 130 -1.06 -4.31 5.79
N MET A 131 -0.62 -5.57 5.71
CA MET A 131 -1.34 -6.69 6.34
C MET A 131 -1.33 -6.59 7.87
N GLU A 132 -0.22 -6.15 8.46
CA GLU A 132 -0.13 -5.85 9.91
C GLU A 132 -1.17 -4.78 10.31
N HIS A 133 -1.35 -3.73 9.49
CA HIS A 133 -2.36 -2.71 9.79
C HIS A 133 -3.76 -3.30 9.83
N HIS A 134 -4.14 -4.06 8.82
CA HIS A 134 -5.43 -4.75 8.78
C HIS A 134 -5.62 -5.68 9.97
N MET A 135 -4.70 -6.59 10.16
CA MET A 135 -4.85 -7.66 11.12
C MET A 135 -4.64 -7.21 12.57
N GLU A 136 -3.54 -6.53 12.87
CA GLU A 136 -3.18 -6.21 14.27
C GLU A 136 -3.77 -4.89 14.76
N ILE A 137 -3.92 -3.89 13.90
CA ILE A 137 -4.32 -2.54 14.30
C ILE A 137 -5.82 -2.32 14.11
N LEU A 138 -6.36 -2.68 12.94
CA LEU A 138 -7.79 -2.57 12.65
C LEU A 138 -8.60 -3.76 13.18
N GLY A 139 -7.94 -4.91 13.37
CA GLY A 139 -8.57 -6.09 13.97
C GLY A 139 -9.39 -6.94 13.01
N GLU A 140 -9.20 -6.75 11.71
CA GLU A 140 -9.93 -7.51 10.68
C GLU A 140 -9.57 -9.00 10.69
N GLU A 141 -10.51 -9.82 10.26
CA GLU A 141 -10.36 -11.28 10.22
C GLU A 141 -9.84 -11.77 8.87
N GLU A 142 -10.17 -11.05 7.80
CA GLU A 142 -9.81 -11.38 6.43
C GLU A 142 -9.37 -10.14 5.65
N VAL A 143 -8.42 -10.31 4.72
CA VAL A 143 -8.06 -9.29 3.74
C VAL A 143 -8.12 -9.87 2.35
N TYR A 144 -8.93 -9.27 1.48
CA TYR A 144 -9.04 -9.65 0.08
C TYR A 144 -7.93 -9.00 -0.75
N ILE A 145 -7.32 -9.78 -1.62
CA ILE A 145 -6.14 -9.41 -2.39
C ILE A 145 -6.32 -9.90 -3.83
N VAL A 146 -6.17 -9.00 -4.80
CA VAL A 146 -6.19 -9.35 -6.22
C VAL A 146 -4.77 -9.39 -6.76
N ALA A 147 -4.46 -10.46 -7.50
CA ALA A 147 -3.19 -10.59 -8.19
C ALA A 147 -3.27 -9.93 -9.57
N GLU A 148 -2.60 -8.79 -9.73
CA GLU A 148 -2.63 -8.01 -10.97
C GLU A 148 -1.33 -8.12 -11.79
N SER A 149 -0.26 -8.63 -11.20
CA SER A 149 1.02 -8.79 -11.87
C SER A 149 1.67 -10.14 -11.56
N PRO A 150 2.52 -10.67 -12.46
CA PRO A 150 3.26 -11.90 -12.20
C PRO A 150 4.11 -11.85 -10.93
N ILE A 151 4.72 -10.71 -10.64
CA ILE A 151 5.50 -10.50 -9.42
C ILE A 151 4.58 -10.48 -8.20
N GLY A 152 3.45 -9.79 -8.26
CA GLY A 152 2.44 -9.79 -7.21
C GLY A 152 1.94 -11.20 -6.95
N PHE A 153 1.55 -11.94 -7.98
CA PHE A 153 1.12 -13.33 -7.88
C PHE A 153 2.16 -14.19 -7.16
N LYS A 154 3.41 -14.18 -7.64
CA LYS A 154 4.48 -14.97 -7.03
C LYS A 154 4.73 -14.59 -5.56
N ARG A 155 4.77 -13.30 -5.25
CA ARG A 155 5.09 -12.81 -3.91
C ARG A 155 3.98 -13.07 -2.90
N TRP A 156 2.75 -12.80 -3.31
CA TRP A 156 1.63 -12.81 -2.38
C TRP A 156 0.97 -14.18 -2.31
N MET A 157 0.66 -14.76 -3.45
CA MET A 157 -0.11 -16.00 -3.51
C MET A 157 0.76 -17.21 -3.20
N ILE A 158 1.96 -17.30 -3.77
CA ILE A 158 2.85 -18.45 -3.55
C ILE A 158 3.59 -18.32 -2.20
N GLU A 159 4.21 -17.17 -1.91
CA GLU A 159 5.03 -17.00 -0.71
C GLU A 159 4.20 -16.92 0.58
N TYR A 160 2.96 -16.39 0.53
CA TYR A 160 2.03 -16.36 1.65
C TYR A 160 1.08 -17.55 1.67
N GLN A 161 0.96 -18.30 0.58
CA GLN A 161 0.02 -19.41 0.42
C GLN A 161 -1.43 -18.99 0.69
N LEU A 162 -1.82 -17.85 0.14
CA LEU A 162 -3.15 -17.28 0.34
C LEU A 162 -4.24 -18.23 -0.19
N GLU A 163 -5.38 -18.20 0.47
CA GLU A 163 -6.55 -18.98 0.04
C GLU A 163 -7.13 -18.42 -1.26
N ASP A 164 -7.28 -19.25 -2.29
CA ASP A 164 -7.91 -18.87 -3.56
C ASP A 164 -9.44 -18.89 -3.41
N ARG A 165 -10.06 -17.73 -3.54
CA ARG A 165 -11.51 -17.54 -3.55
C ARG A 165 -12.05 -17.04 -4.88
N SER A 166 -11.29 -17.17 -5.95
CA SER A 166 -11.71 -16.74 -7.29
C SER A 166 -13.02 -17.41 -7.75
N HIS A 167 -13.32 -18.60 -7.23
CA HIS A 167 -14.59 -19.31 -7.48
C HIS A 167 -15.84 -18.59 -6.94
N LEU A 168 -15.67 -17.63 -6.02
CA LEU A 168 -16.75 -16.82 -5.47
C LEU A 168 -17.02 -15.55 -6.31
N TYR A 169 -16.28 -15.35 -7.40
CA TYR A 169 -16.57 -14.25 -8.32
C TYR A 169 -17.95 -14.45 -8.98
N PRO A 170 -18.78 -13.44 -9.12
CA PRO A 170 -18.56 -12.01 -8.83
C PRO A 170 -18.92 -11.54 -7.42
N GLN A 171 -19.30 -12.40 -6.50
CA GLN A 171 -19.71 -12.06 -5.14
C GLN A 171 -18.55 -11.47 -4.34
N VAL A 172 -17.36 -12.03 -4.55
CA VAL A 172 -16.10 -11.56 -3.98
C VAL A 172 -15.28 -10.97 -5.10
N ARG A 173 -15.29 -9.64 -5.23
CA ARG A 173 -14.55 -8.94 -6.28
C ARG A 173 -13.91 -7.68 -5.73
N HIS A 174 -12.72 -7.43 -6.21
CA HIS A 174 -12.04 -6.15 -6.01
C HIS A 174 -12.72 -5.07 -6.89
N GLU A 175 -12.87 -3.84 -6.37
CA GLU A 175 -13.57 -2.75 -7.09
C GLU A 175 -12.97 -2.44 -8.46
N LEU A 176 -11.66 -2.52 -8.58
CA LEU A 176 -10.96 -2.26 -9.83
C LEU A 176 -10.92 -3.48 -10.75
N GLY A 177 -11.67 -4.49 -10.39
CA GLY A 177 -11.82 -5.72 -11.16
C GLY A 177 -10.52 -6.49 -11.24
N GLY A 178 -10.55 -7.70 -11.12
CA GLY A 178 -9.43 -8.62 -11.20
C GLY A 178 -9.90 -9.96 -10.72
N VAL A 179 -9.60 -10.93 -11.48
CA VAL A 179 -9.73 -12.33 -11.13
C VAL A 179 -8.38 -12.92 -11.49
N PRO A 180 -7.67 -13.54 -10.60
CA PRO A 180 -8.11 -14.22 -9.38
C PRO A 180 -8.10 -13.36 -8.11
N THR A 181 -8.97 -13.72 -7.17
CA THR A 181 -9.07 -13.12 -5.84
C THR A 181 -8.58 -14.10 -4.78
N TYR A 182 -7.71 -13.64 -3.92
CA TYR A 182 -7.12 -14.41 -2.82
C TYR A 182 -7.44 -13.76 -1.50
N VAL A 183 -7.36 -14.54 -0.42
CA VAL A 183 -7.66 -14.07 0.93
C VAL A 183 -6.53 -14.42 1.88
N LEU A 184 -6.07 -13.43 2.63
CA LEU A 184 -5.29 -13.60 3.84
C LEU A 184 -6.26 -13.69 5.01
N THR A 185 -6.34 -14.86 5.64
CA THR A 185 -7.15 -15.06 6.84
C THR A 185 -6.35 -14.74 8.10
N ARG A 186 -7.03 -14.45 9.21
CA ARG A 186 -6.41 -14.28 10.54
C ARG A 186 -5.51 -15.48 10.89
N LYS A 187 -6.02 -16.69 10.68
CA LYS A 187 -5.26 -17.92 10.95
C LYS A 187 -3.94 -17.94 10.18
N LEU A 188 -3.98 -17.70 8.88
CA LEU A 188 -2.77 -17.71 8.05
C LEU A 188 -1.81 -16.58 8.42
N TRP A 189 -2.35 -15.39 8.76
CA TRP A 189 -1.54 -14.29 9.25
C TRP A 189 -0.75 -14.67 10.51
N ASP A 190 -1.41 -15.29 11.48
CA ASP A 190 -0.76 -15.71 12.74
C ASP A 190 0.35 -16.73 12.51
N GLU A 191 0.24 -17.57 11.48
CA GLU A 191 1.27 -18.52 11.09
C GLU A 191 2.50 -17.85 10.44
N VAL A 192 2.28 -16.78 9.65
CA VAL A 192 3.35 -16.20 8.82
C VAL A 192 3.92 -14.88 9.36
N LYS A 193 3.21 -14.16 10.22
CA LYS A 193 3.59 -12.80 10.66
C LYS A 193 4.97 -12.72 11.28
N ALA A 194 5.38 -13.71 12.07
CA ALA A 194 6.69 -13.73 12.73
C ALA A 194 7.87 -13.72 11.71
N VAL A 195 7.66 -14.28 10.53
CA VAL A 195 8.68 -14.36 9.47
C VAL A 195 8.54 -13.21 8.47
N LYS A 196 7.30 -12.83 8.15
CA LYS A 196 7.01 -11.87 7.07
C LYS A 196 6.99 -10.43 7.55
N CYS A 197 6.49 -10.18 8.77
CA CYS A 197 6.33 -8.84 9.31
C CYS A 197 7.54 -8.47 10.17
N THR A 198 8.54 -7.85 9.56
CA THR A 198 9.77 -7.42 10.26
C THR A 198 9.70 -5.96 10.68
N GLY A 199 10.70 -5.51 11.39
CA GLY A 199 10.84 -4.15 11.86
C GLY A 199 10.63 -4.00 13.37
N THR A 200 11.03 -2.86 13.89
CA THR A 200 11.01 -2.56 15.33
C THR A 200 10.26 -1.27 15.66
N ARG A 201 9.70 -1.22 16.86
CA ARG A 201 9.09 -0.06 17.49
C ARG A 201 9.64 0.09 18.92
N PRO A 202 9.79 1.32 19.47
CA PRO A 202 9.57 2.60 18.79
C PRO A 202 10.64 2.88 17.71
N VAL A 203 10.30 3.74 16.75
CA VAL A 203 11.27 4.25 15.76
C VAL A 203 12.21 5.21 16.45
N PRO A 204 13.54 5.11 16.27
CA PRO A 204 14.48 6.11 16.76
C PRO A 204 14.13 7.51 16.26
N GLU A 205 14.33 8.52 17.12
CA GLU A 205 13.93 9.91 16.82
C GLU A 205 14.56 10.45 15.55
N GLU A 206 15.84 10.15 15.33
CA GLU A 206 16.58 10.54 14.11
C GLU A 206 15.98 9.94 12.84
N ASP A 207 15.60 8.66 12.87
CA ASP A 207 14.98 7.96 11.75
C ASP A 207 13.59 8.55 11.49
N LEU A 208 12.81 8.81 12.54
CA LEU A 208 11.47 9.40 12.43
C LEU A 208 11.54 10.82 11.84
N LYS A 209 12.43 11.67 12.33
CA LYS A 209 12.66 13.01 11.79
C LYS A 209 13.06 12.97 10.31
N SER A 210 13.90 12.03 9.91
CA SER A 210 14.28 11.87 8.50
C SER A 210 13.07 11.58 7.60
N ALA A 211 12.07 10.86 8.11
CA ALA A 211 10.86 10.49 7.39
C ALA A 211 9.70 11.50 7.53
N GLU A 212 9.85 12.56 8.33
CA GLU A 212 8.81 13.59 8.49
C GLU A 212 8.52 14.34 7.20
N LYS A 213 9.56 14.66 6.44
CA LYS A 213 9.44 15.37 5.17
C LYS A 213 9.81 14.43 4.01
N LEU A 214 8.79 13.94 3.34
CA LEU A 214 8.97 13.06 2.18
C LEU A 214 9.58 13.82 0.99
N LYS A 215 10.41 13.09 0.25
CA LYS A 215 11.04 13.55 -1.00
C LYS A 215 10.77 12.52 -2.09
N MET A 216 10.56 13.00 -3.30
CA MET A 216 10.53 12.13 -4.47
C MET A 216 11.92 11.52 -4.70
N PRO A 217 12.01 10.29 -5.21
CA PRO A 217 13.27 9.72 -5.65
C PRO A 217 13.85 10.55 -6.81
N SER A 218 15.14 10.81 -6.78
CA SER A 218 15.87 11.46 -7.89
C SER A 218 16.04 10.51 -9.07
N GLU A 219 16.10 9.22 -8.77
CA GLU A 219 16.25 8.15 -9.75
C GLU A 219 15.19 7.09 -9.53
N TYR A 220 14.61 6.64 -10.64
CA TYR A 220 13.75 5.47 -10.64
C TYR A 220 14.59 4.25 -10.97
N PRO A 221 14.30 3.08 -10.36
CA PRO A 221 15.04 1.87 -10.67
C PRO A 221 14.99 1.59 -12.17
N GLN A 222 16.04 1.00 -12.69
CA GLN A 222 16.04 0.51 -14.07
C GLN A 222 14.97 -0.56 -14.23
N ILE A 223 13.79 -0.12 -14.61
CA ILE A 223 12.70 -0.99 -15.02
C ILE A 223 12.85 -1.09 -16.53
N PRO A 224 13.00 -2.30 -17.10
CA PRO A 224 13.06 -2.45 -18.55
C PRO A 224 11.86 -1.71 -19.19
N GLY A 225 12.13 -0.82 -20.13
CA GLY A 225 11.11 0.01 -20.77
C GLY A 225 10.91 1.41 -20.15
N PHE A 226 11.51 1.72 -19.01
CA PHE A 226 11.49 3.09 -18.46
C PHE A 226 12.44 3.97 -19.29
N LYS A 227 11.86 4.80 -20.14
CA LYS A 227 12.56 5.91 -20.81
C LYS A 227 12.12 7.20 -20.14
N ARG A 228 13.08 8.00 -19.65
CA ARG A 228 12.84 9.38 -19.25
C ARG A 228 12.55 10.25 -20.47
#